data_b1f86cf8247988b458c1c1b1deee3e54
#
_entry.id   b1f86cf8247988b458c1c1b1deee3e54
#
_cell.length_a   1.000
_cell.length_b   1.000
_cell.length_c   1.000
_cell.angle_alpha   90.00
_cell.angle_beta   90.00
_cell.angle_gamma   90.00
#
_symmetry.space_group_name_H-M   'P 1'
#
loop_
_entity.id
_entity.type
_entity.pdbx_description
1 polymer ?
#
loop_
_entity_poly.entity_id
_entity_poly.type
_entity_poly.pdbx_seq_one_letter_code
_entity_poly.pdbx_strand_id
1 'polypeptide(L)'
;MNKEKIIAVQNLTKQFCSFTAVKSISFDVYKGEIFGFLGANGAGKTTAMKMLIGISKATSGDALVAGFDVKTNTEMVKRSIGYMSQKFSMYDDLTLKENITFFGGIYGLSRNQIKEKTVRLVAELGLEDTIDKLVGSLPLGWKQKLSFSVALLHEPKIVFLDEPTGGVDPITRRQFWEMIYAEANKGTTIFVTTHYMDEAEYCDRVSIMVEGSIEALDTPKNLKAKYNVNSMNEVFLKLARNVE
;
A
#
# COMPACT_ATOMS: atom_id res chain seq x y z
N MET A 1 8.14 -5.61 -24.79
CA MET A 1 7.01 -4.66 -24.61
C MET A 1 7.38 -3.70 -23.51
N ASN A 2 7.36 -2.39 -23.75
CA ASN A 2 7.52 -1.41 -22.66
C ASN A 2 6.31 -1.52 -21.73
N LYS A 3 6.54 -1.92 -20.47
CA LYS A 3 5.46 -1.93 -19.46
C LYS A 3 5.04 -0.48 -19.18
N GLU A 4 3.73 -0.22 -19.13
CA GLU A 4 3.16 1.10 -18.80
C GLU A 4 3.50 1.46 -17.36
N LYS A 5 4.14 2.62 -17.14
CA LYS A 5 4.40 3.15 -15.81
C LYS A 5 3.13 3.77 -15.25
N ILE A 6 2.73 3.36 -14.06
CA ILE A 6 1.58 3.91 -13.35
C ILE A 6 1.99 4.82 -12.20
N ILE A 7 3.20 4.62 -11.66
CA ILE A 7 3.88 5.55 -10.76
C ILE A 7 5.25 5.84 -11.36
N ALA A 8 5.65 7.11 -11.41
CA ALA A 8 6.98 7.54 -11.79
C ALA A 8 7.46 8.59 -10.78
N VAL A 9 8.59 8.33 -10.14
CA VAL A 9 9.17 9.16 -9.07
C VAL A 9 10.56 9.60 -9.49
N GLN A 10 10.84 10.91 -9.38
CA GLN A 10 12.13 11.49 -9.74
C GLN A 10 12.64 12.39 -8.62
N ASN A 11 13.79 12.03 -8.03
CA ASN A 11 14.52 12.77 -7.02
C ASN A 11 13.64 13.26 -5.85
N LEU A 12 12.64 12.46 -5.47
CA LEU A 12 11.67 12.83 -4.45
C LEU A 12 12.33 12.92 -3.08
N THR A 13 12.20 14.08 -2.44
CA THR A 13 12.85 14.38 -1.16
C THR A 13 11.86 14.90 -0.15
N LYS A 14 12.01 14.48 1.10
CA LYS A 14 11.28 15.04 2.24
C LYS A 14 12.22 15.41 3.37
N GLN A 15 12.22 16.68 3.71
CA GLN A 15 12.96 17.22 4.84
C GLN A 15 11.99 17.82 5.87
N PHE A 16 12.24 17.56 7.14
CA PHE A 16 11.57 18.14 8.30
C PHE A 16 12.63 18.89 9.12
N CYS A 17 12.61 20.21 9.09
CA CYS A 17 13.66 21.04 9.71
C CYS A 17 15.07 20.58 9.26
N SER A 18 15.87 20.05 10.18
CA SER A 18 17.22 19.55 9.91
C SER A 18 17.28 18.07 9.51
N PHE A 19 16.18 17.32 9.65
CA PHE A 19 16.13 15.89 9.37
C PHE A 19 15.57 15.60 7.98
N THR A 20 16.31 14.84 7.17
CA THR A 20 15.88 14.39 5.85
C THR A 20 15.35 12.96 5.94
N ALA A 21 14.02 12.83 5.92
CA ALA A 21 13.34 11.53 6.04
C ALA A 21 13.34 10.72 4.74
N VAL A 22 13.40 11.39 3.58
CA VAL A 22 13.48 10.77 2.24
C VAL A 22 14.52 11.53 1.44
N LYS A 23 15.55 10.83 0.96
CA LYS A 23 16.77 11.39 0.37
C LYS A 23 16.80 11.15 -1.14
N SER A 24 16.15 12.02 -1.93
CA SER A 24 16.24 12.04 -3.40
C SER A 24 15.99 10.69 -4.06
N ILE A 25 14.88 10.02 -3.71
CA ILE A 25 14.54 8.70 -4.26
C ILE A 25 13.95 8.79 -5.66
N SER A 26 14.31 7.84 -6.52
CA SER A 26 13.78 7.71 -7.88
C SER A 26 13.44 6.26 -8.18
N PHE A 27 12.22 5.99 -8.65
CA PHE A 27 11.77 4.66 -9.04
C PHE A 27 10.49 4.72 -9.87
N ASP A 28 10.20 3.62 -10.55
CA ASP A 28 8.97 3.43 -11.32
C ASP A 28 8.20 2.22 -10.81
N VAL A 29 6.87 2.29 -10.85
CA VAL A 29 5.96 1.15 -10.66
C VAL A 29 5.16 0.94 -11.92
N TYR A 30 5.02 -0.31 -12.34
CA TYR A 30 4.32 -0.67 -13.56
C TYR A 30 2.89 -1.11 -13.28
N LYS A 31 2.02 -0.89 -14.26
CA LYS A 31 0.62 -1.26 -14.15
C LYS A 31 0.43 -2.75 -13.91
N GLY A 32 -0.41 -3.08 -12.93
CA GLY A 32 -0.76 -4.45 -12.56
C GLY A 32 0.31 -5.20 -11.77
N GLU A 33 1.45 -4.56 -11.38
CA GLU A 33 2.43 -5.21 -10.53
C GLU A 33 2.12 -5.06 -9.04
N ILE A 34 2.57 -6.02 -8.25
CA ILE A 34 2.67 -5.92 -6.79
C ILE A 34 4.08 -5.41 -6.48
N PHE A 35 4.16 -4.14 -6.06
CA PHE A 35 5.43 -3.48 -5.76
C PHE A 35 5.62 -3.36 -4.25
N GLY A 36 6.66 -4.01 -3.73
CA GLY A 36 7.04 -3.98 -2.33
C GLY A 36 7.99 -2.81 -2.02
N PHE A 37 7.66 -2.02 -1.00
CA PHE A 37 8.50 -0.93 -0.51
C PHE A 37 8.98 -1.28 0.90
N LEU A 38 10.17 -1.92 0.97
CA LEU A 38 10.70 -2.58 2.16
C LEU A 38 11.66 -1.67 2.93
N GLY A 39 11.82 -1.92 4.23
CA GLY A 39 12.80 -1.25 5.07
C GLY A 39 12.45 -1.35 6.55
N ALA A 40 13.41 -1.07 7.41
CA ALA A 40 13.17 -1.01 8.86
C ALA A 40 12.18 0.10 9.24
N ASN A 41 11.69 0.05 10.47
CA ASN A 41 10.90 1.14 11.04
C ASN A 41 11.76 2.42 11.06
N GLY A 42 11.18 3.54 10.66
CA GLY A 42 11.90 4.81 10.53
C GLY A 42 12.69 5.00 9.23
N ALA A 43 12.79 4.01 8.34
CA ALA A 43 13.53 4.13 7.07
C ALA A 43 12.93 5.16 6.08
N GLY A 44 11.75 5.71 6.35
CA GLY A 44 11.10 6.71 5.48
C GLY A 44 9.96 6.19 4.61
N LYS A 45 9.62 4.89 4.66
CA LYS A 45 8.60 4.23 3.83
C LYS A 45 7.24 4.94 3.84
N THR A 46 6.63 5.08 5.02
CA THR A 46 5.33 5.76 5.19
C THR A 46 5.41 7.23 4.77
N THR A 47 6.55 7.90 4.98
CA THR A 47 6.76 9.28 4.52
C THR A 47 6.76 9.38 3.00
N ALA A 48 7.47 8.48 2.32
CA ALA A 48 7.48 8.40 0.86
C ALA A 48 6.07 8.10 0.32
N MET A 49 5.39 7.10 0.88
CA MET A 49 4.01 6.77 0.51
C MET A 49 3.07 7.97 0.69
N LYS A 50 3.12 8.68 1.83
CA LYS A 50 2.28 9.86 2.09
C LYS A 50 2.51 11.00 1.09
N MET A 51 3.71 11.11 0.53
CA MET A 51 3.96 12.05 -0.57
C MET A 51 3.26 11.58 -1.86
N LEU A 52 3.35 10.30 -2.21
CA LEU A 52 2.74 9.74 -3.43
C LEU A 52 1.21 9.83 -3.43
N ILE A 53 0.57 9.65 -2.28
CA ILE A 53 -0.90 9.74 -2.16
C ILE A 53 -1.40 11.17 -1.90
N GLY A 54 -0.51 12.17 -1.92
CA GLY A 54 -0.87 13.57 -1.78
C GLY A 54 -1.28 14.02 -0.36
N ILE A 55 -0.93 13.26 0.68
CA ILE A 55 -1.17 13.65 2.10
C ILE A 55 -0.03 14.56 2.60
N SER A 56 1.21 14.36 2.14
CA SER A 56 2.36 15.17 2.51
C SER A 56 3.01 15.79 1.28
N LYS A 57 3.27 17.09 1.32
CA LYS A 57 4.02 17.75 0.23
C LYS A 57 5.49 17.33 0.27
N ALA A 58 6.07 17.02 -0.89
CA ALA A 58 7.50 16.85 -1.04
C ALA A 58 8.25 18.18 -0.83
N THR A 59 9.48 18.11 -0.33
CA THR A 59 10.38 19.27 -0.27
C THR A 59 10.95 19.59 -1.66
N SER A 60 11.33 18.54 -2.42
CA SER A 60 11.78 18.66 -3.81
C SER A 60 11.54 17.34 -4.57
N GLY A 61 11.82 17.34 -5.88
CA GLY A 61 11.59 16.19 -6.75
C GLY A 61 10.12 16.09 -7.19
N ASP A 62 9.82 15.19 -8.10
CA ASP A 62 8.51 15.07 -8.76
C ASP A 62 7.98 13.65 -8.69
N ALA A 63 6.65 13.50 -8.68
CA ALA A 63 5.99 12.21 -8.73
C ALA A 63 4.71 12.29 -9.57
N LEU A 64 4.55 11.32 -10.46
CA LEU A 64 3.31 11.05 -11.19
C LEU A 64 2.68 9.78 -10.63
N VAL A 65 1.39 9.82 -10.32
CA VAL A 65 0.60 8.67 -9.82
C VAL A 65 -0.69 8.58 -10.63
N ALA A 66 -0.94 7.44 -11.23
CA ALA A 66 -2.08 7.20 -12.14
C ALA A 66 -2.15 8.20 -13.31
N GLY A 67 -1.00 8.76 -13.74
CA GLY A 67 -0.90 9.78 -14.79
C GLY A 67 -1.08 11.21 -14.29
N PHE A 68 -1.29 11.45 -13.00
CA PHE A 68 -1.48 12.77 -12.41
C PHE A 68 -0.26 13.20 -11.60
N ASP A 69 0.15 14.45 -11.76
CA ASP A 69 1.19 15.07 -10.94
C ASP A 69 0.68 15.28 -9.50
N VAL A 70 1.43 14.76 -8.53
CA VAL A 70 1.02 14.78 -7.12
C VAL A 70 0.98 16.20 -6.54
N LYS A 71 1.77 17.15 -7.06
CA LYS A 71 1.81 18.52 -6.56
C LYS A 71 0.64 19.35 -7.07
N THR A 72 0.31 19.20 -8.36
CA THR A 72 -0.67 20.06 -9.06
C THR A 72 -2.05 19.43 -9.17
N ASN A 73 -2.14 18.10 -9.18
CA ASN A 73 -3.38 17.34 -9.39
C ASN A 73 -3.73 16.41 -8.23
N THR A 74 -3.43 16.81 -6.98
CA THR A 74 -3.60 16.01 -5.76
C THR A 74 -4.98 15.36 -5.64
N GLU A 75 -6.04 16.09 -5.96
CA GLU A 75 -7.42 15.56 -5.87
C GLU A 75 -7.69 14.46 -6.91
N MET A 76 -7.11 14.57 -8.11
CA MET A 76 -7.23 13.51 -9.13
C MET A 76 -6.43 12.26 -8.71
N VAL A 77 -5.25 12.44 -8.07
CA VAL A 77 -4.50 11.34 -7.47
C VAL A 77 -5.37 10.62 -6.45
N LYS A 78 -5.92 11.33 -5.46
CA LYS A 78 -6.77 10.74 -4.40
C LYS A 78 -7.98 9.97 -4.93
N ARG A 79 -8.61 10.47 -6.00
CA ARG A 79 -9.74 9.79 -6.65
C ARG A 79 -9.34 8.52 -7.42
N SER A 80 -8.07 8.41 -7.81
CA SER A 80 -7.55 7.31 -8.63
C SER A 80 -6.93 6.18 -7.80
N ILE A 81 -6.78 6.38 -6.49
CA ILE A 81 -6.09 5.44 -5.60
C ILE A 81 -7.00 4.96 -4.48
N GLY A 82 -6.77 3.71 -4.03
CA GLY A 82 -7.21 3.23 -2.73
C GLY A 82 -6.06 3.39 -1.71
N TYR A 83 -6.39 3.61 -0.45
CA TYR A 83 -5.38 3.72 0.60
C TYR A 83 -5.83 3.01 1.88
N MET A 84 -5.01 2.10 2.34
CA MET A 84 -5.13 1.45 3.64
C MET A 84 -3.96 1.89 4.52
N SER A 85 -4.23 2.64 5.58
CA SER A 85 -3.21 3.13 6.51
C SER A 85 -2.82 2.05 7.52
N GLN A 86 -1.59 2.16 8.06
CA GLN A 86 -1.05 1.27 9.08
C GLN A 86 -1.94 1.19 10.33
N LYS A 87 -2.47 2.33 10.78
CA LYS A 87 -3.47 2.34 11.85
C LYS A 87 -4.84 2.09 11.23
N PHE A 88 -5.60 1.20 11.85
CA PHE A 88 -6.97 0.97 11.44
C PHE A 88 -7.73 2.30 11.39
N SER A 89 -8.25 2.66 10.22
CA SER A 89 -8.79 4.00 9.95
C SER A 89 -10.32 4.02 9.85
N MET A 90 -10.98 2.88 10.05
CA MET A 90 -12.43 2.82 10.09
C MET A 90 -12.94 3.23 11.48
N TYR A 91 -14.20 3.64 11.54
CA TYR A 91 -14.84 4.07 12.78
C TYR A 91 -15.31 2.85 13.57
N ASP A 92 -14.71 2.63 14.73
CA ASP A 92 -15.00 1.51 15.62
C ASP A 92 -16.42 1.57 16.22
N ASP A 93 -17.00 2.77 16.34
CA ASP A 93 -18.33 3.09 16.84
C ASP A 93 -19.44 3.07 15.77
N LEU A 94 -19.07 2.84 14.53
CA LEU A 94 -20.01 2.62 13.43
C LEU A 94 -20.11 1.11 13.08
N THR A 95 -21.27 0.71 12.58
CA THR A 95 -21.46 -0.61 12.02
C THR A 95 -20.65 -0.80 10.74
N LEU A 96 -20.49 -2.04 10.32
CA LEU A 96 -19.86 -2.38 9.04
C LEU A 96 -20.57 -1.69 7.87
N LYS A 97 -21.89 -1.71 7.84
CA LYS A 97 -22.71 -1.05 6.81
C LYS A 97 -22.53 0.47 6.81
N GLU A 98 -22.49 1.10 7.98
CA GLU A 98 -22.29 2.54 8.10
C GLU A 98 -20.90 2.94 7.64
N ASN A 99 -19.85 2.19 8.02
CA ASN A 99 -18.49 2.42 7.52
C ASN A 99 -18.43 2.32 5.99
N ILE A 100 -18.97 1.26 5.39
CA ILE A 100 -18.99 1.11 3.91
C ILE A 100 -19.74 2.27 3.27
N THR A 101 -20.87 2.68 3.86
CA THR A 101 -21.67 3.81 3.36
C THR A 101 -20.91 5.12 3.42
N PHE A 102 -20.22 5.37 4.53
CA PHE A 102 -19.43 6.57 4.75
C PHE A 102 -18.28 6.67 3.75
N PHE A 103 -17.46 5.62 3.64
CA PHE A 103 -16.32 5.62 2.72
C PHE A 103 -16.77 5.62 1.25
N GLY A 104 -17.85 4.91 0.91
CA GLY A 104 -18.45 4.97 -0.42
C GLY A 104 -18.86 6.38 -0.79
N GLY A 105 -19.43 7.13 0.17
CA GLY A 105 -19.76 8.56 -0.02
C GLY A 105 -18.51 9.42 -0.23
N ILE A 106 -17.43 9.21 0.54
CA ILE A 106 -16.15 9.91 0.35
C ILE A 106 -15.58 9.66 -1.06
N TYR A 107 -15.67 8.43 -1.56
CA TYR A 107 -15.25 8.07 -2.92
C TYR A 107 -16.19 8.53 -4.02
N GLY A 108 -17.29 9.22 -3.67
CA GLY A 108 -18.25 9.79 -4.63
C GLY A 108 -19.20 8.77 -5.25
N LEU A 109 -19.38 7.61 -4.64
CA LEU A 109 -20.33 6.60 -5.12
C LEU A 109 -21.76 7.01 -4.83
N SER A 110 -22.68 6.76 -5.77
CA SER A 110 -24.12 6.94 -5.56
C SER A 110 -24.67 5.94 -4.55
N ARG A 111 -25.82 6.25 -3.94
CA ARG A 111 -26.48 5.36 -2.96
C ARG A 111 -26.75 3.95 -3.53
N ASN A 112 -27.11 3.85 -4.80
CA ASN A 112 -27.36 2.56 -5.45
C ASN A 112 -26.06 1.76 -5.62
N GLN A 113 -24.98 2.40 -6.06
CA GLN A 113 -23.67 1.76 -6.16
C GLN A 113 -23.15 1.30 -4.79
N ILE A 114 -23.29 2.12 -3.74
CA ILE A 114 -22.93 1.72 -2.38
C ILE A 114 -23.70 0.49 -1.95
N LYS A 115 -25.02 0.47 -2.16
CA LYS A 115 -25.87 -0.68 -1.78
C LYS A 115 -25.43 -1.96 -2.51
N GLU A 116 -25.24 -1.91 -3.82
CA GLU A 116 -24.80 -3.04 -4.64
C GLU A 116 -23.41 -3.55 -4.17
N LYS A 117 -22.45 -2.64 -4.05
CA LYS A 117 -21.09 -2.97 -3.62
C LYS A 117 -21.03 -3.48 -2.17
N THR A 118 -21.92 -3.00 -1.28
CA THR A 118 -22.04 -3.52 0.09
C THR A 118 -22.46 -4.98 0.08
N VAL A 119 -23.50 -5.31 -0.66
CA VAL A 119 -23.99 -6.71 -0.75
C VAL A 119 -22.88 -7.62 -1.27
N ARG A 120 -22.19 -7.22 -2.33
CA ARG A 120 -21.10 -7.98 -2.92
C ARG A 120 -19.92 -8.15 -1.93
N LEU A 121 -19.44 -7.06 -1.32
CA LEU A 121 -18.33 -7.07 -0.37
C LEU A 121 -18.62 -7.98 0.84
N VAL A 122 -19.81 -7.86 1.39
CA VAL A 122 -20.22 -8.64 2.56
C VAL A 122 -20.27 -10.13 2.23
N ALA A 123 -20.80 -10.50 1.04
CA ALA A 123 -20.81 -11.89 0.57
C ALA A 123 -19.39 -12.42 0.28
N GLU A 124 -18.53 -11.63 -0.36
CA GLU A 124 -17.13 -12.00 -0.63
C GLU A 124 -16.33 -12.25 0.66
N LEU A 125 -16.63 -11.53 1.73
CA LEU A 125 -15.97 -11.68 3.03
C LEU A 125 -16.66 -12.70 3.96
N GLY A 126 -17.87 -13.19 3.64
CA GLY A 126 -18.68 -14.05 4.53
C GLY A 126 -19.11 -13.32 5.81
N LEU A 127 -19.51 -12.05 5.69
CA LEU A 127 -19.85 -11.17 6.82
C LEU A 127 -21.35 -10.82 6.87
N GLU A 128 -22.21 -11.62 6.25
CA GLU A 128 -23.67 -11.38 6.16
C GLU A 128 -24.30 -11.19 7.53
N ASP A 129 -23.96 -12.04 8.50
CA ASP A 129 -24.49 -12.00 9.87
C ASP A 129 -23.86 -10.92 10.75
N THR A 130 -22.92 -10.15 10.20
CA THR A 130 -22.17 -9.13 10.97
C THR A 130 -22.31 -7.71 10.43
N ILE A 131 -23.12 -7.52 9.39
CA ILE A 131 -23.26 -6.25 8.69
C ILE A 131 -23.73 -5.10 9.59
N ASP A 132 -24.56 -5.39 10.58
CA ASP A 132 -25.10 -4.43 11.54
C ASP A 132 -24.31 -4.40 12.87
N LYS A 133 -23.20 -5.16 12.99
CA LYS A 133 -22.32 -5.13 14.17
C LYS A 133 -21.34 -3.96 14.07
N LEU A 134 -20.97 -3.42 15.24
CA LEU A 134 -19.95 -2.40 15.33
C LEU A 134 -18.59 -2.95 14.87
N VAL A 135 -17.88 -2.17 14.05
CA VAL A 135 -16.57 -2.55 13.55
C VAL A 135 -15.58 -2.74 14.70
N GLY A 136 -15.70 -1.96 15.78
CA GLY A 136 -14.90 -2.12 16.99
C GLY A 136 -14.93 -3.52 17.60
N SER A 137 -16.01 -4.27 17.43
CA SER A 137 -16.17 -5.63 17.96
C SER A 137 -15.52 -6.73 17.11
N LEU A 138 -15.05 -6.40 15.91
CA LEU A 138 -14.44 -7.37 15.00
C LEU A 138 -12.99 -7.68 15.39
N PRO A 139 -12.54 -8.93 15.23
CA PRO A 139 -11.12 -9.28 15.33
C PRO A 139 -10.26 -8.47 14.36
N LEU A 140 -8.99 -8.20 14.70
CA LEU A 140 -8.08 -7.38 13.91
C LEU A 140 -7.96 -7.86 12.45
N GLY A 141 -7.84 -9.16 12.22
CA GLY A 141 -7.75 -9.71 10.87
C GLY A 141 -8.97 -9.39 10.00
N TRP A 142 -10.19 -9.38 10.57
CA TRP A 142 -11.40 -8.98 9.86
C TRP A 142 -11.41 -7.47 9.59
N LYS A 143 -10.98 -6.66 10.56
CA LYS A 143 -10.83 -5.21 10.37
C LYS A 143 -9.88 -4.90 9.21
N GLN A 144 -8.77 -5.62 9.10
CA GLN A 144 -7.80 -5.42 8.00
C GLN A 144 -8.39 -5.83 6.64
N LYS A 145 -9.04 -7.00 6.55
CA LYS A 145 -9.73 -7.44 5.33
C LYS A 145 -10.78 -6.42 4.89
N LEU A 146 -11.57 -5.92 5.83
CA LEU A 146 -12.59 -4.90 5.58
C LEU A 146 -11.94 -3.58 5.08
N SER A 147 -10.88 -3.11 5.74
CA SER A 147 -10.17 -1.89 5.32
C SER A 147 -9.62 -2.00 3.89
N PHE A 148 -9.04 -3.15 3.54
CA PHE A 148 -8.58 -3.42 2.18
C PHE A 148 -9.74 -3.39 1.18
N SER A 149 -10.83 -4.10 1.47
CA SER A 149 -12.01 -4.15 0.59
C SER A 149 -12.67 -2.77 0.42
N VAL A 150 -12.69 -1.96 1.49
CA VAL A 150 -13.20 -0.58 1.42
C VAL A 150 -12.28 0.31 0.59
N ALA A 151 -10.96 0.14 0.69
CA ALA A 151 -10.01 0.86 -0.17
C ALA A 151 -10.18 0.54 -1.67
N LEU A 152 -10.77 -0.60 -2.00
CA LEU A 152 -11.09 -1.04 -3.36
C LEU A 152 -12.50 -0.64 -3.83
N LEU A 153 -13.35 -0.09 -2.96
CA LEU A 153 -14.77 0.09 -3.21
C LEU A 153 -15.10 0.91 -4.47
N HIS A 154 -14.25 1.87 -4.83
CA HIS A 154 -14.39 2.72 -6.02
C HIS A 154 -13.59 2.24 -7.23
N GLU A 155 -13.07 1.01 -7.19
CA GLU A 155 -12.30 0.36 -8.27
C GLU A 155 -11.07 1.21 -8.70
N PRO A 156 -10.17 1.53 -7.77
CA PRO A 156 -9.01 2.37 -8.05
C PRO A 156 -8.02 1.68 -8.99
N LYS A 157 -7.22 2.47 -9.71
CA LYS A 157 -6.12 1.94 -10.56
C LYS A 157 -4.96 1.41 -9.73
N ILE A 158 -4.77 1.96 -8.54
CA ILE A 158 -3.67 1.64 -7.61
C ILE A 158 -4.23 1.58 -6.21
N VAL A 159 -3.76 0.60 -5.43
CA VAL A 159 -4.00 0.55 -3.98
C VAL A 159 -2.68 0.66 -3.24
N PHE A 160 -2.62 1.58 -2.29
CA PHE A 160 -1.50 1.76 -1.37
C PHE A 160 -1.85 1.09 -0.03
N LEU A 161 -0.98 0.19 0.42
CA LEU A 161 -1.13 -0.57 1.65
C LEU A 161 0.04 -0.27 2.58
N ASP A 162 -0.21 0.40 3.69
CA ASP A 162 0.84 0.77 4.65
C ASP A 162 0.91 -0.27 5.78
N GLU A 163 1.86 -1.19 5.69
CA GLU A 163 2.09 -2.30 6.63
C GLU A 163 0.80 -3.11 6.94
N PRO A 164 0.09 -3.60 5.91
CA PRO A 164 -1.29 -4.09 6.05
C PRO A 164 -1.43 -5.35 6.90
N THR A 165 -0.34 -6.09 7.11
CA THR A 165 -0.30 -7.36 7.84
C THR A 165 0.31 -7.23 9.24
N GLY A 166 0.54 -5.99 9.68
CA GLY A 166 1.09 -5.72 11.00
C GLY A 166 0.18 -6.22 12.12
N GLY A 167 0.76 -7.03 13.03
CA GLY A 167 0.06 -7.49 14.23
C GLY A 167 -0.95 -8.63 14.05
N VAL A 168 -1.05 -9.23 12.84
CA VAL A 168 -1.90 -10.42 12.63
C VAL A 168 -1.09 -11.71 12.67
N ASP A 169 -1.79 -12.81 12.97
CA ASP A 169 -1.23 -14.15 12.97
C ASP A 169 -0.82 -14.61 11.54
N PRO A 170 0.04 -15.64 11.40
CA PRO A 170 0.53 -16.10 10.10
C PRO A 170 -0.57 -16.59 9.15
N ILE A 171 -1.66 -17.17 9.66
CA ILE A 171 -2.77 -17.68 8.83
C ILE A 171 -3.52 -16.49 8.22
N THR A 172 -3.88 -15.51 9.05
CA THR A 172 -4.53 -14.28 8.62
C THR A 172 -3.67 -13.50 7.62
N ARG A 173 -2.34 -13.43 7.85
CA ARG A 173 -1.38 -12.82 6.92
C ARG A 173 -1.43 -13.49 5.55
N ARG A 174 -1.38 -14.82 5.50
CA ARG A 174 -1.46 -15.57 4.24
C ARG A 174 -2.77 -15.28 3.50
N GLN A 175 -3.91 -15.33 4.20
CA GLN A 175 -5.21 -15.01 3.61
C GLN A 175 -5.27 -13.59 3.06
N PHE A 176 -4.63 -12.63 3.74
CA PHE A 176 -4.55 -11.25 3.25
C PHE A 176 -3.75 -11.15 1.96
N TRP A 177 -2.62 -11.86 1.85
CA TRP A 177 -1.84 -11.93 0.61
C TRP A 177 -2.61 -12.62 -0.53
N GLU A 178 -3.42 -13.62 -0.25
CA GLU A 178 -4.33 -14.22 -1.23
C GLU A 178 -5.33 -13.18 -1.78
N MET A 179 -5.86 -12.29 -0.95
CA MET A 179 -6.70 -11.17 -1.38
C MET A 179 -5.93 -10.17 -2.25
N ILE A 180 -4.69 -9.84 -1.90
CA ILE A 180 -3.80 -8.98 -2.71
C ILE A 180 -3.60 -9.58 -4.10
N TYR A 181 -3.27 -10.87 -4.19
CA TYR A 181 -3.09 -11.56 -5.47
C TYR A 181 -4.37 -11.58 -6.31
N ALA A 182 -5.51 -11.87 -5.68
CA ALA A 182 -6.80 -11.88 -6.35
C ALA A 182 -7.10 -10.51 -6.99
N GLU A 183 -6.76 -9.42 -6.30
CA GLU A 183 -6.98 -8.07 -6.81
C GLU A 183 -5.96 -7.68 -7.88
N ALA A 184 -4.68 -8.01 -7.72
CA ALA A 184 -3.66 -7.78 -8.73
C ALA A 184 -3.97 -8.52 -10.04
N ASN A 185 -4.50 -9.74 -9.96
CA ASN A 185 -4.94 -10.53 -11.13
C ASN A 185 -6.12 -9.88 -11.88
N LYS A 186 -6.89 -8.98 -11.26
CA LYS A 186 -7.90 -8.17 -11.94
C LYS A 186 -7.29 -6.97 -12.67
N GLY A 187 -5.97 -6.72 -12.50
CA GLY A 187 -5.22 -5.63 -13.13
C GLY A 187 -5.00 -4.41 -12.26
N THR A 188 -5.42 -4.43 -10.99
CA THR A 188 -5.14 -3.37 -10.02
C THR A 188 -3.66 -3.42 -9.64
N THR A 189 -2.99 -2.27 -9.63
CA THR A 189 -1.61 -2.16 -9.16
C THR A 189 -1.60 -2.08 -7.64
N ILE A 190 -0.71 -2.82 -6.99
CA ILE A 190 -0.59 -2.83 -5.53
C ILE A 190 0.77 -2.24 -5.14
N PHE A 191 0.75 -1.22 -4.30
CA PHE A 191 1.94 -0.66 -3.66
C PHE A 191 1.86 -0.99 -2.16
N VAL A 192 2.74 -1.87 -1.68
CA VAL A 192 2.71 -2.31 -0.28
C VAL A 192 3.99 -1.93 0.44
N THR A 193 3.88 -1.26 1.60
CA THR A 193 5.01 -1.10 2.51
C THR A 193 5.03 -2.23 3.52
N THR A 194 6.21 -2.72 3.85
CA THR A 194 6.39 -3.69 4.93
C THR A 194 7.79 -3.60 5.55
N HIS A 195 7.90 -4.02 6.80
CA HIS A 195 9.17 -4.26 7.45
C HIS A 195 9.47 -5.78 7.60
N TYR A 196 8.55 -6.62 7.14
CA TYR A 196 8.72 -8.08 7.10
C TYR A 196 9.42 -8.47 5.80
N MET A 197 10.68 -8.93 5.91
CA MET A 197 11.50 -9.25 4.72
C MET A 197 11.02 -10.50 3.98
N ASP A 198 10.31 -11.41 4.64
CA ASP A 198 9.66 -12.57 4.02
C ASP A 198 8.51 -12.17 3.10
N GLU A 199 7.83 -11.06 3.36
CA GLU A 199 6.77 -10.56 2.48
C GLU A 199 7.30 -10.04 1.13
N ALA A 200 8.59 -9.74 1.03
CA ALA A 200 9.23 -9.40 -0.24
C ALA A 200 9.07 -10.50 -1.29
N GLU A 201 9.06 -11.76 -0.86
CA GLU A 201 8.92 -12.91 -1.77
C GLU A 201 7.55 -12.97 -2.46
N TYR A 202 6.56 -12.24 -1.93
CA TYR A 202 5.22 -12.14 -2.49
C TYR A 202 5.06 -11.02 -3.52
N CYS A 203 6.08 -10.18 -3.71
CA CYS A 203 6.06 -9.05 -4.61
C CYS A 203 6.72 -9.38 -5.95
N ASP A 204 6.24 -8.77 -7.05
CA ASP A 204 6.90 -8.88 -8.36
C ASP A 204 8.25 -8.17 -8.37
N ARG A 205 8.30 -6.97 -7.78
CA ARG A 205 9.52 -6.17 -7.59
C ARG A 205 9.49 -5.52 -6.22
N VAL A 206 10.68 -5.31 -5.70
CA VAL A 206 10.85 -4.69 -4.39
C VAL A 206 11.89 -3.59 -4.42
N SER A 207 11.62 -2.53 -3.66
CA SER A 207 12.56 -1.48 -3.33
C SER A 207 12.93 -1.61 -1.85
N ILE A 208 14.22 -1.63 -1.56
CA ILE A 208 14.72 -1.70 -0.18
C ILE A 208 15.21 -0.32 0.23
N MET A 209 14.55 0.24 1.24
CA MET A 209 14.84 1.56 1.77
C MET A 209 15.65 1.47 3.07
N VAL A 210 16.77 2.14 3.12
CA VAL A 210 17.63 2.29 4.29
C VAL A 210 17.90 3.76 4.53
N GLU A 211 17.66 4.26 5.73
CA GLU A 211 17.93 5.66 6.13
C GLU A 211 17.48 6.75 5.16
N GLY A 212 16.32 6.56 4.55
CA GLY A 212 15.73 7.53 3.62
C GLY A 212 16.15 7.38 2.16
N SER A 213 17.05 6.44 1.83
CA SER A 213 17.54 6.16 0.48
C SER A 213 17.06 4.81 -0.03
N ILE A 214 16.91 4.65 -1.35
CA ILE A 214 16.69 3.35 -1.98
C ILE A 214 18.05 2.73 -2.29
N GLU A 215 18.40 1.67 -1.58
CA GLU A 215 19.67 0.97 -1.74
C GLU A 215 19.63 -0.16 -2.78
N ALA A 216 18.46 -0.72 -3.00
CA ALA A 216 18.26 -1.74 -4.03
C ALA A 216 16.83 -1.73 -4.56
N LEU A 217 16.66 -2.05 -5.84
CA LEU A 217 15.38 -2.18 -6.50
C LEU A 217 15.51 -3.22 -7.62
N ASP A 218 14.81 -4.34 -7.48
CA ASP A 218 14.70 -5.41 -8.49
C ASP A 218 13.65 -6.44 -8.04
N THR A 219 13.53 -7.55 -8.78
CA THR A 219 12.78 -8.73 -8.34
C THR A 219 13.49 -9.39 -7.15
N PRO A 220 12.76 -10.03 -6.23
CA PRO A 220 13.38 -10.76 -5.09
C PRO A 220 14.43 -11.77 -5.55
N LYS A 221 14.14 -12.47 -6.65
CA LYS A 221 15.08 -13.45 -7.26
C LYS A 221 16.41 -12.79 -7.68
N ASN A 222 16.35 -11.67 -8.38
CA ASN A 222 17.54 -10.96 -8.86
C ASN A 222 18.35 -10.38 -7.70
N LEU A 223 17.67 -9.84 -6.69
CA LEU A 223 18.34 -9.31 -5.49
C LEU A 223 19.09 -10.41 -4.75
N LYS A 224 18.46 -11.56 -4.49
CA LYS A 224 19.14 -12.70 -3.86
C LYS A 224 20.37 -13.16 -4.66
N ALA A 225 20.24 -13.23 -5.97
CA ALA A 225 21.37 -13.58 -6.86
C ALA A 225 22.48 -12.54 -6.82
N LYS A 226 22.14 -11.23 -6.93
CA LYS A 226 23.09 -10.11 -6.91
C LYS A 226 23.95 -10.08 -5.62
N TYR A 227 23.31 -10.34 -4.48
CA TYR A 227 23.97 -10.31 -3.19
C TYR A 227 24.50 -11.69 -2.75
N ASN A 228 24.35 -12.73 -3.57
CA ASN A 228 24.75 -14.11 -3.30
C ASN A 228 24.26 -14.61 -1.94
N VAL A 229 22.93 -14.60 -1.76
CA VAL A 229 22.22 -15.00 -0.55
C VAL A 229 20.95 -15.77 -0.86
N ASN A 230 20.37 -16.46 0.12
CA ASN A 230 19.21 -17.32 -0.06
C ASN A 230 17.87 -16.67 0.33
N SER A 231 17.90 -15.59 1.09
CA SER A 231 16.70 -14.93 1.62
C SER A 231 16.75 -13.40 1.46
N MET A 232 15.57 -12.77 1.39
CA MET A 232 15.47 -11.31 1.38
C MET A 232 15.90 -10.67 2.69
N ASN A 233 15.80 -11.40 3.80
CA ASN A 233 16.36 -10.94 5.08
C ASN A 233 17.88 -10.78 5.03
N GLU A 234 18.60 -11.74 4.42
CA GLU A 234 20.05 -11.63 4.22
C GLU A 234 20.43 -10.49 3.26
N VAL A 235 19.64 -10.24 2.20
CA VAL A 235 19.81 -9.06 1.33
C VAL A 235 19.76 -7.80 2.16
N PHE A 236 18.69 -7.65 2.97
CA PHE A 236 18.49 -6.48 3.83
C PHE A 236 19.66 -6.29 4.82
N LEU A 237 20.10 -7.35 5.50
CA LEU A 237 21.21 -7.28 6.44
C LEU A 237 22.52 -6.83 5.79
N LYS A 238 22.79 -7.27 4.55
CA LYS A 238 23.98 -6.80 3.80
C LYS A 238 23.89 -5.32 3.45
N LEU A 239 22.72 -4.84 3.05
CA LEU A 239 22.50 -3.43 2.72
C LEU A 239 22.57 -2.52 3.95
N ALA A 240 21.96 -2.94 5.06
CA ALA A 240 21.97 -2.17 6.31
C ALA A 240 23.37 -2.02 6.92
N ARG A 241 24.23 -3.06 6.80
CA ARG A 241 25.62 -3.01 7.29
C ARG A 241 26.55 -2.14 6.44
N ASN A 242 26.25 -1.90 5.18
CA ASN A 242 27.08 -1.07 4.30
C ASN A 242 26.86 0.43 4.52
N VAL A 243 25.90 0.80 5.36
CA VAL A 243 25.58 2.21 5.69
C VAL A 243 26.20 2.62 7.05
N GLU A 244 26.71 1.65 7.85
CA GLU A 244 27.56 1.92 9.03
C GLU A 244 29.03 2.10 8.60
#